data_e4f097a29e9de85ac713518ca9d68564
#
_entry.id   e4f097a29e9de85ac713518ca9d68564
#
_cell.length_a   1.000
_cell.length_b   1.000
_cell.length_c   1.000
_cell.angle_alpha   90.00
_cell.angle_beta   90.00
_cell.angle_gamma   90.00
#
_symmetry.space_group_name_H-M   'P 1'
#
loop_
_entity.id
_entity.type
_entity.pdbx_description
1 polymer ?
#
loop_
_entity_poly.entity_id
_entity_poly.type
_entity_poly.pdbx_seq_one_letter_code
_entity_poly.pdbx_strand_id
1 'polypeptide(L)'
;MSGRRRTIGVLAAATAAAGLTVAAAPAGAAAPSAAGHAATASVWRNIALTGTYTIRDDEGVFAAGTYCNGNVSSEGWVNEVRSPSAWWETTCGGEIRVEKHVSAQTDATGGVMIYVTLRFYEGTNDTNTDLDAEYDFNRYVPAGQTSTVGEITLRNAENGGKDWAKLNLVLHNNR
;
A
#
# COMPACT_ATOMS: atom_id res chain seq x y z
N MET A 1 1.86 -41.37 -2.67
CA MET A 1 3.08 -41.56 -3.45
C MET A 1 2.73 -41.61 -4.91
N SER A 2 2.96 -40.55 -5.68
CA SER A 2 2.90 -40.58 -7.14
C SER A 2 3.68 -39.36 -7.64
N GLY A 3 4.93 -39.61 -8.10
CA GLY A 3 5.82 -38.64 -8.66
C GLY A 3 5.49 -38.37 -10.13
N ARG A 4 5.25 -37.11 -10.50
CA ARG A 4 5.19 -36.68 -11.90
C ARG A 4 6.54 -36.12 -12.32
N ARG A 5 7.24 -36.87 -13.20
CA ARG A 5 8.43 -36.43 -13.93
C ARG A 5 8.00 -35.45 -15.04
N ARG A 6 8.63 -34.26 -15.07
CA ARG A 6 8.52 -33.33 -16.20
C ARG A 6 9.69 -33.56 -17.15
N THR A 7 9.35 -33.84 -18.40
CA THR A 7 10.26 -34.01 -19.52
C THR A 7 10.65 -32.64 -20.05
N ILE A 8 11.95 -32.38 -20.19
CA ILE A 8 12.52 -31.18 -20.82
C ILE A 8 12.73 -31.49 -22.30
N GLY A 9 12.02 -30.78 -23.17
CA GLY A 9 12.22 -30.84 -24.61
C GLY A 9 13.29 -29.86 -25.05
N VAL A 10 14.33 -30.38 -25.71
CA VAL A 10 15.38 -29.60 -26.36
C VAL A 10 14.93 -29.30 -27.79
N LEU A 11 14.82 -28.04 -28.17
CA LEU A 11 14.62 -27.61 -29.57
C LEU A 11 15.97 -27.27 -30.20
N ALA A 12 16.28 -27.95 -31.28
CA ALA A 12 17.45 -27.69 -32.11
C ALA A 12 17.20 -26.49 -33.05
N ALA A 13 18.15 -25.57 -33.09
CA ALA A 13 18.14 -24.43 -34.01
C ALA A 13 18.82 -24.81 -35.32
N ALA A 14 18.10 -24.65 -36.44
CA ALA A 14 18.64 -24.79 -37.79
C ALA A 14 19.19 -23.44 -38.29
N THR A 15 20.46 -23.38 -38.62
CA THR A 15 21.12 -22.22 -39.26
C THR A 15 20.93 -22.32 -40.77
N ALA A 16 20.25 -21.35 -41.37
CA ALA A 16 20.22 -21.12 -42.81
C ALA A 16 21.14 -19.95 -43.18
N ALA A 17 22.18 -20.23 -43.95
CA ALA A 17 23.02 -19.22 -44.57
C ALA A 17 22.36 -18.70 -45.85
N ALA A 18 22.16 -17.43 -46.00
CA ALA A 18 21.69 -16.79 -47.22
C ALA A 18 22.62 -15.64 -47.62
N GLY A 19 23.00 -15.63 -48.88
CA GLY A 19 24.08 -14.87 -49.49
C GLY A 19 23.88 -13.34 -49.50
N LEU A 20 25.02 -12.64 -49.48
CA LEU A 20 25.10 -11.20 -49.64
C LEU A 20 24.93 -10.81 -51.13
N THR A 21 23.89 -10.05 -51.43
CA THR A 21 23.84 -9.18 -52.62
C THR A 21 24.03 -7.73 -52.15
N VAL A 22 25.18 -7.16 -52.55
CA VAL A 22 25.47 -5.74 -52.32
C VAL A 22 24.66 -4.90 -53.32
N ALA A 23 23.59 -4.27 -52.89
CA ALA A 23 22.91 -3.23 -53.64
C ALA A 23 23.40 -1.86 -53.15
N ALA A 24 23.94 -1.05 -54.06
CA ALA A 24 24.34 0.34 -53.78
C ALA A 24 23.11 1.17 -53.34
N ALA A 25 23.12 1.72 -52.14
CA ALA A 25 22.10 2.58 -51.64
C ALA A 25 22.30 4.02 -52.17
N PRO A 26 21.22 4.71 -52.57
CA PRO A 26 21.28 6.14 -52.88
C PRO A 26 21.57 6.98 -51.63
N ALA A 27 22.53 7.86 -51.72
CA ALA A 27 22.83 8.85 -50.70
C ALA A 27 21.64 9.82 -50.55
N GLY A 28 21.12 9.98 -49.31
CA GLY A 28 20.24 11.09 -48.97
C GLY A 28 18.94 10.78 -48.25
N ALA A 29 18.96 9.93 -47.23
CA ALA A 29 17.91 9.98 -46.22
C ALA A 29 18.57 10.40 -44.88
N ALA A 30 18.31 11.64 -44.47
CA ALA A 30 18.64 12.11 -43.13
C ALA A 30 17.95 11.15 -42.13
N ALA A 31 18.74 10.51 -41.28
CA ALA A 31 18.19 9.70 -40.19
C ALA A 31 17.24 10.57 -39.38
N PRO A 32 16.01 10.08 -39.04
CA PRO A 32 15.16 10.79 -38.13
C PRO A 32 15.94 11.00 -36.83
N SER A 33 16.13 12.28 -36.47
CA SER A 33 16.68 12.64 -35.18
C SER A 33 15.86 11.92 -34.13
N ALA A 34 16.48 10.98 -33.43
CA ALA A 34 15.87 10.34 -32.27
C ALA A 34 15.55 11.49 -31.30
N ALA A 35 14.29 11.92 -31.27
CA ALA A 35 13.81 12.84 -30.27
C ALA A 35 14.07 12.14 -28.93
N GLY A 36 15.16 12.52 -28.28
CA GLY A 36 15.51 12.03 -26.97
C GLY A 36 14.33 12.34 -26.07
N HIS A 37 13.62 11.30 -25.65
CA HIS A 37 12.66 11.43 -24.58
C HIS A 37 13.46 11.90 -23.38
N ALA A 38 13.39 13.19 -23.08
CA ALA A 38 13.92 13.69 -21.82
C ALA A 38 13.21 12.89 -20.73
N ALA A 39 13.97 12.07 -20.00
CA ALA A 39 13.46 11.37 -18.84
C ALA A 39 12.91 12.44 -17.89
N THR A 40 11.60 12.51 -17.74
CA THR A 40 10.97 13.39 -16.76
C THR A 40 11.51 12.97 -15.39
N ALA A 41 12.12 13.91 -14.66
CA ALA A 41 12.63 13.64 -13.33
C ALA A 41 11.47 13.15 -12.46
N SER A 42 11.68 12.01 -11.78
CA SER A 42 10.68 11.43 -10.89
C SER A 42 10.35 12.39 -9.75
N VAL A 43 9.08 12.63 -9.52
CA VAL A 43 8.60 13.51 -8.44
C VAL A 43 8.50 12.71 -7.14
N TRP A 44 9.43 12.97 -6.22
CA TRP A 44 9.41 12.37 -4.88
C TRP A 44 8.68 13.26 -3.89
N ARG A 45 7.88 12.63 -3.04
CA ARG A 45 7.15 13.29 -1.94
C ARG A 45 7.32 12.51 -0.64
N ASN A 46 7.52 13.24 0.46
CA ASN A 46 7.35 12.68 1.79
C ASN A 46 5.87 12.78 2.17
N ILE A 47 5.27 11.65 2.50
CA ILE A 47 3.91 11.60 3.04
C ILE A 47 3.96 11.21 4.52
N ALA A 48 3.07 11.78 5.31
CA ALA A 48 2.84 11.32 6.67
C ALA A 48 1.35 11.08 6.90
N LEU A 49 1.05 10.09 7.72
CA LEU A 49 -0.27 9.85 8.27
C LEU A 49 -0.16 9.91 9.78
N THR A 50 -0.84 10.88 10.38
CA THR A 50 -0.85 11.12 11.82
C THR A 50 -2.27 11.03 12.36
N GLY A 51 -2.41 10.95 13.67
CA GLY A 51 -3.73 10.93 14.29
C GLY A 51 -3.73 10.37 15.69
N THR A 52 -4.92 10.02 16.15
CA THR A 52 -5.15 9.37 17.45
C THR A 52 -5.98 8.12 17.28
N TYR A 53 -5.83 7.20 18.21
CA TYR A 53 -6.70 6.04 18.32
C TYR A 53 -7.24 5.86 19.73
N THR A 54 -8.41 5.24 19.82
CA THR A 54 -9.00 4.68 21.03
C THR A 54 -9.50 3.29 20.69
N ILE A 55 -9.09 2.29 21.47
CA ILE A 55 -9.55 0.90 21.35
C ILE A 55 -10.27 0.55 22.64
N ARG A 56 -11.40 -0.13 22.53
CA ARG A 56 -12.10 -0.76 23.62
C ARG A 56 -12.11 -2.26 23.42
N ASP A 57 -11.65 -2.96 24.44
CA ASP A 57 -11.72 -4.41 24.61
C ASP A 57 -12.71 -4.69 25.73
N ASP A 58 -13.84 -5.35 25.41
CA ASP A 58 -14.93 -5.66 26.36
C ASP A 58 -14.79 -7.11 26.87
N GLU A 59 -14.12 -7.27 27.98
CA GLU A 59 -13.89 -8.56 28.66
C GLU A 59 -15.19 -9.31 29.08
N GLY A 60 -16.35 -8.85 28.60
CA GLY A 60 -17.66 -9.47 28.86
C GLY A 60 -18.33 -9.02 30.16
N VAL A 61 -19.30 -9.82 30.63
CA VAL A 61 -20.31 -9.40 31.63
C VAL A 61 -19.75 -9.21 33.05
N PHE A 62 -18.55 -9.75 33.33
CA PHE A 62 -18.00 -9.79 34.69
C PHE A 62 -16.69 -9.03 34.88
N ALA A 63 -16.12 -8.47 33.82
CA ALA A 63 -14.90 -7.68 33.88
C ALA A 63 -15.13 -6.27 33.33
N ALA A 64 -14.37 -5.30 33.85
CA ALA A 64 -14.35 -3.97 33.28
C ALA A 64 -13.54 -4.02 31.98
N GLY A 65 -14.13 -3.59 30.89
CA GLY A 65 -13.43 -3.54 29.60
C GLY A 65 -12.18 -2.66 29.65
N THR A 66 -11.17 -3.04 28.89
CA THR A 66 -9.91 -2.32 28.79
C THR A 66 -10.01 -1.21 27.72
N TYR A 67 -9.41 -0.05 28.00
CA TYR A 67 -9.32 1.07 27.06
C TYR A 67 -7.87 1.40 26.78
N CYS A 68 -7.50 1.41 25.52
CA CYS A 68 -6.17 1.79 25.06
C CYS A 68 -6.28 3.04 24.17
N ASN A 69 -5.46 4.04 24.44
CA ASN A 69 -5.44 5.28 23.68
C ASN A 69 -4.01 5.63 23.30
N GLY A 70 -3.83 6.26 22.17
CA GLY A 70 -2.50 6.70 21.74
C GLY A 70 -2.52 7.45 20.42
N ASN A 71 -1.32 7.62 19.88
CA ASN A 71 -1.10 8.33 18.63
C ASN A 71 -0.80 7.36 17.49
N VAL A 72 -1.35 7.66 16.34
CA VAL A 72 -0.96 7.04 15.06
C VAL A 72 0.07 7.94 14.41
N SER A 73 1.21 7.41 14.02
CA SER A 73 2.21 8.15 13.24
C SER A 73 2.96 7.20 12.33
N SER A 74 3.00 7.53 11.06
CA SER A 74 3.87 6.85 10.09
C SER A 74 4.15 7.79 8.94
N GLU A 75 5.33 7.67 8.36
CA GLU A 75 5.77 8.47 7.23
C GLU A 75 6.54 7.61 6.22
N GLY A 76 6.64 8.09 4.98
CA GLY A 76 7.37 7.41 3.94
C GLY A 76 7.55 8.29 2.71
N TRP A 77 8.51 7.90 1.85
CA TRP A 77 8.75 8.54 0.57
C TRP A 77 8.05 7.78 -0.55
N VAL A 78 7.42 8.52 -1.45
CA VAL A 78 6.66 7.98 -2.59
C VAL A 78 7.00 8.71 -3.87
N ASN A 79 6.80 8.04 -5.00
CA ASN A 79 6.98 8.58 -6.34
C ASN A 79 5.77 8.20 -7.22
N GLU A 80 5.90 8.29 -8.54
CA GLU A 80 4.81 7.99 -9.49
C GLU A 80 4.40 6.51 -9.53
N VAL A 81 5.20 5.62 -8.90
CA VAL A 81 4.87 4.20 -8.80
C VAL A 81 4.17 3.94 -7.47
N ARG A 82 2.95 3.42 -7.52
CA ARG A 82 2.24 3.02 -6.31
C ARG A 82 3.03 1.94 -5.57
N SER A 83 3.41 2.21 -4.35
CA SER A 83 4.18 1.29 -3.50
C SER A 83 3.69 1.33 -2.05
N PRO A 84 3.89 0.26 -1.27
CA PRO A 84 3.74 0.31 0.18
C PRO A 84 4.69 1.38 0.73
N SER A 85 4.16 2.32 1.49
CA SER A 85 4.93 3.47 1.98
C SER A 85 5.03 3.55 3.50
N ALA A 86 4.04 3.01 4.21
CA ALA A 86 4.02 3.07 5.67
C ALA A 86 3.12 1.98 6.25
N TRP A 87 3.50 1.51 7.42
CA TRP A 87 2.75 0.55 8.22
C TRP A 87 2.75 0.97 9.68
N TRP A 88 1.72 0.59 10.42
CA TRP A 88 1.60 0.83 11.85
C TRP A 88 0.66 -0.20 12.45
N GLU A 89 0.96 -0.61 13.68
CA GLU A 89 0.20 -1.57 14.46
C GLU A 89 0.11 -1.13 15.91
N THR A 90 -0.97 -1.50 16.58
CA THR A 90 -1.12 -1.38 18.03
C THR A 90 -2.01 -2.50 18.55
N THR A 91 -1.86 -2.84 19.82
CA THR A 91 -2.63 -3.87 20.52
C THR A 91 -3.33 -3.29 21.74
N CYS A 92 -4.38 -3.97 22.21
CA CYS A 92 -5.10 -3.62 23.42
C CYS A 92 -5.63 -4.88 24.12
N GLY A 93 -5.54 -4.93 25.44
CA GLY A 93 -6.06 -6.03 26.27
C GLY A 93 -5.31 -7.37 26.09
N GLY A 94 -4.42 -7.49 25.10
CA GLY A 94 -3.74 -8.74 24.74
C GLY A 94 -4.54 -9.60 23.76
N GLU A 95 -5.70 -9.15 23.31
CA GLU A 95 -6.60 -9.87 22.38
C GLU A 95 -6.85 -9.07 21.09
N ILE A 96 -6.89 -7.74 21.17
CA ILE A 96 -7.16 -6.87 20.03
C ILE A 96 -5.86 -6.40 19.39
N ARG A 97 -5.83 -6.45 18.05
CA ARG A 97 -4.80 -5.82 17.23
C ARG A 97 -5.44 -4.96 16.15
N VAL A 98 -4.92 -3.76 15.98
CA VAL A 98 -5.29 -2.84 14.89
C VAL A 98 -4.09 -2.58 14.01
N GLU A 99 -4.24 -2.82 12.72
CA GLU A 99 -3.22 -2.58 11.70
C GLU A 99 -3.64 -1.46 10.76
N LYS A 100 -2.67 -0.72 10.27
CA LYS A 100 -2.82 0.28 9.23
C LYS A 100 -1.76 0.06 8.15
N HIS A 101 -2.20 -0.19 6.94
CA HIS A 101 -1.37 -0.32 5.75
C HIS A 101 -1.59 0.89 4.84
N VAL A 102 -0.51 1.53 4.43
CA VAL A 102 -0.56 2.69 3.54
C VAL A 102 0.22 2.39 2.27
N SER A 103 -0.38 2.64 1.13
CA SER A 103 0.32 2.73 -0.15
C SER A 103 -0.03 4.05 -0.83
N ALA A 104 0.89 4.59 -1.61
CA ALA A 104 0.67 5.87 -2.27
C ALA A 104 1.45 6.00 -3.56
N GLN A 105 1.05 6.97 -4.39
CA GLN A 105 1.73 7.36 -5.62
C GLN A 105 1.58 8.86 -5.85
N THR A 106 2.60 9.49 -6.43
CA THR A 106 2.54 10.90 -6.83
C THR A 106 2.00 11.06 -8.24
N ASP A 107 1.48 12.24 -8.54
CA ASP A 107 1.29 12.70 -9.91
C ASP A 107 2.42 13.67 -10.35
N ALA A 108 2.40 14.08 -11.60
CA ALA A 108 3.39 14.99 -12.18
C ALA A 108 3.40 16.39 -11.53
N THR A 109 2.35 16.77 -10.80
CA THR A 109 2.23 18.06 -10.10
C THR A 109 2.69 17.98 -8.65
N GLY A 110 3.05 16.77 -8.16
CA GLY A 110 3.42 16.48 -6.78
C GLY A 110 2.22 16.31 -5.85
N GLY A 111 1.00 16.23 -6.37
CA GLY A 111 -0.13 15.70 -5.64
C GLY A 111 0.05 14.21 -5.35
N VAL A 112 -0.53 13.71 -4.28
CA VAL A 112 -0.40 12.32 -3.87
C VAL A 112 -1.76 11.68 -3.70
N MET A 113 -1.98 10.54 -4.38
CA MET A 113 -3.10 9.65 -4.08
C MET A 113 -2.63 8.66 -3.02
N ILE A 114 -3.25 8.71 -1.84
CA ILE A 114 -2.94 7.86 -0.68
C ILE A 114 -4.07 6.84 -0.53
N TYR A 115 -3.71 5.57 -0.38
CA TYR A 115 -4.61 4.45 -0.14
C TYR A 115 -4.32 3.88 1.24
N VAL A 116 -5.33 3.72 2.04
CA VAL A 116 -5.23 3.23 3.42
C VAL A 116 -6.16 2.05 3.61
N THR A 117 -5.63 0.96 4.14
CA THR A 117 -6.39 -0.18 4.65
C THR A 117 -6.21 -0.22 6.17
N LEU A 118 -7.30 -0.22 6.89
CA LEU A 118 -7.36 -0.42 8.33
C LEU A 118 -7.95 -1.79 8.62
N ARG A 119 -7.32 -2.55 9.50
CA ARG A 119 -7.76 -3.89 9.89
C ARG A 119 -7.88 -3.99 11.39
N PHE A 120 -8.93 -4.65 11.83
CA PHE A 120 -9.22 -4.93 13.23
C PHE A 120 -9.30 -6.43 13.40
N TYR A 121 -8.49 -6.94 14.31
CA TYR A 121 -8.44 -8.35 14.66
C TYR A 121 -8.79 -8.48 16.12
N GLU A 122 -9.60 -9.47 16.46
CA GLU A 122 -9.90 -9.88 17.82
C GLU A 122 -9.76 -11.39 17.93
N GLY A 123 -9.38 -11.88 19.10
CA GLY A 123 -9.22 -13.30 19.35
C GLY A 123 -8.61 -13.56 20.72
N THR A 124 -8.02 -14.72 20.91
CA THR A 124 -7.46 -15.14 22.21
C THR A 124 -6.08 -14.57 22.52
N ASN A 125 -5.48 -13.85 21.58
CA ASN A 125 -4.18 -13.17 21.73
C ASN A 125 -3.97 -12.15 20.60
N ASP A 126 -3.07 -11.23 20.81
CA ASP A 126 -2.75 -10.13 19.88
C ASP A 126 -2.02 -10.55 18.60
N THR A 127 -1.63 -11.81 18.47
CA THR A 127 -1.02 -12.38 17.26
C THR A 127 -2.01 -13.18 16.40
N ASN A 128 -3.30 -13.18 16.77
CA ASN A 128 -4.34 -13.88 16.02
C ASN A 128 -4.48 -13.32 14.59
N THR A 129 -5.09 -14.11 13.72
CA THR A 129 -5.35 -13.75 12.31
C THR A 129 -6.84 -13.66 12.02
N ASP A 130 -7.68 -13.62 13.06
CA ASP A 130 -9.12 -13.48 12.93
C ASP A 130 -9.47 -12.03 12.62
N LEU A 131 -9.86 -11.78 11.37
CA LEU A 131 -10.15 -10.45 10.86
C LEU A 131 -11.63 -10.15 11.05
N ASP A 132 -11.96 -9.29 12.00
CA ASP A 132 -13.32 -8.90 12.34
C ASP A 132 -13.85 -7.71 11.55
N ALA A 133 -12.97 -6.78 11.22
CA ALA A 133 -13.34 -5.62 10.41
C ALA A 133 -12.17 -5.13 9.55
N GLU A 134 -12.54 -4.69 8.34
CA GLU A 134 -11.63 -3.99 7.43
C GLU A 134 -12.30 -2.73 6.89
N TYR A 135 -11.54 -1.66 6.76
CA TYR A 135 -12.01 -0.41 6.17
C TYR A 135 -10.95 0.16 5.23
N ASP A 136 -11.31 0.27 3.96
CA ASP A 136 -10.49 0.83 2.91
C ASP A 136 -10.96 2.23 2.52
N PHE A 137 -10.03 3.15 2.35
CA PHE A 137 -10.30 4.43 1.75
C PHE A 137 -9.11 4.94 0.94
N ASN A 138 -9.38 5.90 0.08
CA ASN A 138 -8.34 6.65 -0.62
C ASN A 138 -8.61 8.15 -0.54
N ARG A 139 -7.55 8.94 -0.68
CA ARG A 139 -7.64 10.39 -0.65
C ARG A 139 -6.53 11.00 -1.50
N TYR A 140 -6.92 11.94 -2.35
CA TYR A 140 -5.96 12.80 -3.02
C TYR A 140 -5.60 13.98 -2.11
N VAL A 141 -4.28 14.23 -1.96
CA VAL A 141 -3.75 15.33 -1.15
C VAL A 141 -2.82 16.16 -2.05
N PRO A 142 -3.18 17.42 -2.36
CA PRO A 142 -2.32 18.29 -3.16
C PRO A 142 -0.95 18.51 -2.50
N ALA A 143 0.04 18.93 -3.31
CA ALA A 143 1.40 19.18 -2.83
C ALA A 143 1.41 20.22 -1.69
N GLY A 144 2.09 19.89 -0.59
CA GLY A 144 2.22 20.74 0.59
C GLY A 144 0.93 20.94 1.40
N GLN A 145 -0.11 20.12 1.16
CA GLN A 145 -1.39 20.21 1.85
C GLN A 145 -1.60 19.05 2.84
N THR A 146 -2.61 19.21 3.67
CA THR A 146 -3.12 18.17 4.55
C THR A 146 -4.58 17.86 4.25
N SER A 147 -5.03 16.64 4.57
CA SER A 147 -6.42 16.24 4.45
C SER A 147 -6.85 15.49 5.70
N THR A 148 -7.85 16.01 6.40
CA THR A 148 -8.48 15.31 7.54
C THR A 148 -9.42 14.25 7.01
N VAL A 149 -9.28 13.02 7.49
CA VAL A 149 -10.16 11.90 7.15
C VAL A 149 -11.41 11.89 8.03
N GLY A 150 -11.26 12.31 9.29
CA GLY A 150 -12.30 12.22 10.31
C GLY A 150 -12.20 10.93 11.13
N GLU A 151 -13.26 10.67 11.93
CA GLU A 151 -13.34 9.47 12.76
C GLU A 151 -13.76 8.26 11.91
N ILE A 152 -12.99 7.18 12.01
CA ILE A 152 -13.30 5.86 11.48
C ILE A 152 -13.50 4.94 12.67
N THR A 153 -14.58 4.14 12.65
CA THR A 153 -14.85 3.13 13.69
C THR A 153 -14.84 1.74 13.06
N LEU A 154 -13.98 0.87 13.56
CA LEU A 154 -13.95 -0.56 13.28
C LEU A 154 -14.60 -1.29 14.46
N ARG A 155 -15.41 -2.33 14.21
CA ARG A 155 -16.14 -3.06 15.25
C ARG A 155 -16.13 -4.54 14.94
N ASN A 156 -15.95 -5.35 15.98
CA ASN A 156 -16.25 -6.77 15.88
C ASN A 156 -17.79 -6.95 15.74
N ALA A 157 -18.20 -7.63 14.67
CA ALA A 157 -19.61 -7.92 14.42
C ALA A 157 -20.13 -9.10 15.26
N GLU A 158 -19.28 -10.02 15.65
CA GLU A 158 -19.65 -11.30 16.28
C GLU A 158 -20.15 -11.12 17.71
N ASN A 159 -19.55 -10.23 18.50
CA ASN A 159 -19.96 -9.97 19.89
C ASN A 159 -20.92 -8.78 20.04
N GLY A 160 -21.60 -8.38 18.95
CA GLY A 160 -22.53 -7.26 18.91
C GLY A 160 -21.86 -5.88 18.90
N GLY A 161 -20.60 -5.81 18.47
CA GLY A 161 -19.84 -4.58 18.30
C GLY A 161 -19.39 -3.94 19.62
N LYS A 162 -19.23 -4.73 20.66
CA LYS A 162 -18.74 -4.26 21.98
C LYS A 162 -17.26 -3.91 21.92
N ASP A 163 -16.49 -4.69 21.16
CA ASP A 163 -15.09 -4.42 20.87
C ASP A 163 -14.99 -3.54 19.64
N TRP A 164 -14.22 -2.50 19.78
CA TRP A 164 -14.10 -1.52 18.71
C TRP A 164 -12.80 -0.72 18.77
N ALA A 165 -12.39 -0.21 17.62
CA ALA A 165 -11.34 0.76 17.48
C ALA A 165 -11.87 2.01 16.77
N LYS A 166 -11.56 3.18 17.30
CA LYS A 166 -11.79 4.49 16.69
C LYS A 166 -10.46 5.13 16.33
N LEU A 167 -10.35 5.59 15.11
CA LEU A 167 -9.16 6.28 14.60
C LEU A 167 -9.58 7.63 14.02
N ASN A 168 -8.88 8.69 14.44
CA ASN A 168 -8.98 10.02 13.82
C ASN A 168 -7.69 10.28 13.06
N LEU A 169 -7.76 10.38 11.73
CA LEU A 169 -6.58 10.39 10.86
C LEU A 169 -6.47 11.69 10.08
N VAL A 170 -5.22 12.13 9.90
CA VAL A 170 -4.82 13.27 9.07
C VAL A 170 -3.71 12.82 8.13
N LEU A 171 -3.90 13.07 6.84
CA LEU A 171 -2.94 12.79 5.78
C LEU A 171 -2.17 14.06 5.44
N HIS A 172 -0.85 13.93 5.29
CA HIS A 172 0.03 15.04 4.94
C HIS A 172 0.79 14.69 3.67
N ASN A 173 0.86 15.62 2.73
CA ASN A 173 1.74 15.59 1.57
C ASN A 173 2.81 16.68 1.77
N ASN A 174 3.89 16.30 2.45
CA ASN A 174 5.00 17.19 2.74
C ASN A 174 5.90 17.39 1.51
N ARG A 175 6.80 18.35 1.57
CA ARG A 175 7.77 18.63 0.50
C ARG A 175 8.90 17.62 0.50
#